data_ea8f6bacf534c181baccd9428021b387
#
_entry.id   ea8f6bacf534c181baccd9428021b387
#
_cell.length_a   1.000
_cell.length_b   1.000
_cell.length_c   1.000
_cell.angle_alpha   90.00
_cell.angle_beta   90.00
_cell.angle_gamma   90.00
#
_symmetry.space_group_name_H-M   'P 1'
#
loop_
_entity.id
_entity.type
_entity.pdbx_description
1 polymer ?
#
loop_
_entity_poly.entity_id
_entity_poly.type
_entity_poly.pdbx_seq_one_letter_code
_entity_poly.pdbx_strand_id
1 'polypeptide(L)'
;MYESFFGFQRRPFPVAPATELYFPAGAIEQARLGRYPLSIAADVSPERLERFFLRGEEAYQMGEQIRGMVVFAVQSVIKDPPFSKVDLISCRNLLIYLEPALQKKVVSLFHY
;
A
#
# COMPACT_ATOMS: atom_id res chain seq x y z
N MET A 1 -11.22 -10.63 6.91
CA MET A 1 -9.99 -10.26 7.62
C MET A 1 -9.22 -9.28 6.76
N TYR A 2 -9.22 -8.02 7.14
CA TYR A 2 -8.61 -6.94 6.35
C TYR A 2 -7.13 -6.87 6.66
N GLU A 3 -6.31 -7.15 5.68
CA GLU A 3 -4.87 -7.10 5.83
C GLU A 3 -4.30 -6.12 4.80
N SER A 4 -4.19 -4.86 5.15
CA SER A 4 -3.41 -3.92 4.38
C SER A 4 -2.17 -3.53 5.17
N PHE A 5 -1.04 -3.78 4.59
CA PHE A 5 0.26 -3.51 5.17
C PHE A 5 1.04 -2.58 4.24
N PHE A 6 1.57 -1.49 4.78
CA PHE A 6 2.44 -0.59 4.05
C PHE A 6 3.80 -0.57 4.74
N GLY A 7 4.80 -1.08 4.07
CA GLY A 7 6.19 -1.04 4.52
C GLY A 7 6.99 -0.01 3.74
N PHE A 8 7.74 0.82 4.45
CA PHE A 8 8.66 1.78 3.85
C PHE A 8 10.09 1.28 4.04
N GLN A 9 10.79 1.01 2.97
CA GLN A 9 12.16 0.51 3.00
C GLN A 9 13.12 1.58 2.48
N ARG A 10 14.26 1.74 3.15
CA ARG A 10 15.21 2.84 2.86
C ARG A 10 15.76 2.86 1.45
N ARG A 11 15.79 1.78 0.76
CA ARG A 11 16.17 1.73 -0.67
C ARG A 11 15.88 0.34 -1.25
N PRO A 12 15.50 0.26 -2.47
CA PRO A 12 15.20 1.34 -3.41
C PRO A 12 13.73 1.74 -3.48
N PHE A 13 12.79 1.00 -2.83
CA PHE A 13 11.36 1.25 -3.06
C PHE A 13 10.49 0.94 -1.85
N PRO A 14 9.48 1.78 -1.55
CA PRO A 14 8.42 1.40 -0.64
C PRO A 14 7.64 0.21 -1.20
N VAL A 15 7.35 -0.73 -0.33
CA VAL A 15 6.55 -1.91 -0.65
C VAL A 15 5.19 -1.77 0.01
N ALA A 16 4.14 -1.87 -0.75
CA ALA A 16 2.78 -1.88 -0.25
C ALA A 16 2.15 -3.25 -0.51
N PRO A 17 2.37 -4.24 0.35
CA PRO A 17 1.68 -5.50 0.22
C PRO A 17 0.21 -5.35 0.64
N ALA A 18 -0.65 -6.01 -0.09
CA ALA A 18 -2.06 -6.14 0.25
C ALA A 18 -2.48 -7.59 0.12
N THR A 19 -3.28 -8.08 1.04
CA THR A 19 -3.80 -9.43 0.94
C THR A 19 -5.16 -9.46 0.27
N GLU A 20 -5.37 -10.47 -0.53
CA GLU A 20 -6.56 -10.59 -1.39
C GLU A 20 -7.88 -10.80 -0.64
N LEU A 21 -7.84 -11.08 0.67
CA LEU A 21 -9.04 -11.49 1.41
C LEU A 21 -10.15 -10.44 1.46
N TYR A 22 -9.84 -9.17 1.20
CA TYR A 22 -10.82 -8.07 1.26
C TYR A 22 -10.72 -7.04 0.16
N PHE A 23 -9.78 -7.20 -0.74
CA PHE A 23 -9.74 -6.37 -1.93
C PHE A 23 -10.55 -7.04 -3.04
N PRO A 24 -11.30 -6.27 -3.82
CA PRO A 24 -11.92 -6.80 -5.03
C PRO A 24 -10.87 -7.48 -5.90
N ALA A 25 -11.26 -8.54 -6.61
CA ALA A 25 -10.37 -9.16 -7.58
C ALA A 25 -9.78 -8.10 -8.52
N GLY A 26 -8.47 -8.09 -8.66
CA GLY A 26 -7.79 -7.11 -9.49
C GLY A 26 -7.42 -5.79 -8.79
N ALA A 27 -7.66 -5.63 -7.49
CA ALA A 27 -7.29 -4.39 -6.78
C ALA A 27 -5.78 -4.08 -6.87
N ILE A 28 -4.93 -5.08 -6.77
CA ILE A 28 -3.48 -4.92 -6.91
C ILE A 28 -3.13 -4.48 -8.33
N GLU A 29 -3.78 -5.02 -9.34
CA GLU A 29 -3.58 -4.61 -10.73
C GLU A 29 -4.03 -3.17 -10.95
N GLN A 30 -5.15 -2.77 -10.39
CA GLN A 30 -5.61 -1.38 -10.43
C GLN A 30 -4.62 -0.44 -9.72
N ALA A 31 -4.11 -0.84 -8.56
CA ALA A 31 -3.10 -0.07 -7.85
C ALA A 31 -1.82 0.10 -8.67
N ARG A 32 -1.39 -0.95 -9.35
CA ARG A 32 -0.21 -0.92 -10.24
C ARG A 32 -0.39 0.04 -11.41
N LEU A 33 -1.60 0.17 -11.94
CA LEU A 33 -1.90 1.12 -13.01
C LEU A 33 -1.73 2.57 -12.59
N GLY A 34 -1.93 2.88 -11.31
CA GLY A 34 -1.82 4.24 -10.78
C GLY A 34 -2.85 5.22 -11.35
N ARG A 35 -4.00 4.73 -11.78
CA ARG A 35 -5.12 5.55 -12.29
C ARG A 35 -6.13 5.82 -11.19
N TYR A 36 -6.53 7.07 -11.08
CA TYR A 36 -7.46 7.53 -10.05
C TYR A 36 -8.59 8.35 -10.68
N PRO A 37 -9.82 8.25 -10.16
CA PRO A 37 -10.92 9.06 -10.67
C PRO A 37 -10.66 10.55 -10.45
N LEU A 38 -11.29 11.42 -11.21
CA LEU A 38 -11.15 12.87 -11.07
C LEU A 38 -11.55 13.36 -9.67
N SER A 39 -12.41 12.63 -8.98
CA SER A 39 -12.82 12.93 -7.60
C SER A 39 -11.68 12.91 -6.59
N ILE A 40 -10.53 12.34 -6.91
CA ILE A 40 -9.35 12.36 -6.02
C ILE A 40 -8.88 13.79 -5.73
N ALA A 41 -9.26 14.75 -6.58
CA ALA A 41 -8.95 16.17 -6.37
C ALA A 41 -9.52 16.73 -5.06
N ALA A 42 -10.53 16.08 -4.48
CA ALA A 42 -11.04 16.44 -3.17
C ALA A 42 -10.11 16.03 -2.01
N ASP A 43 -9.28 15.01 -2.22
CA ASP A 43 -8.45 14.40 -1.18
C ASP A 43 -6.97 14.79 -1.29
N VAL A 44 -6.55 15.27 -2.45
CA VAL A 44 -5.15 15.62 -2.73
C VAL A 44 -5.05 17.11 -3.04
N SER A 45 -4.07 17.78 -2.44
CA SER A 45 -3.89 19.22 -2.68
C SER A 45 -3.61 19.54 -4.16
N PRO A 46 -4.04 20.71 -4.66
CA PRO A 46 -3.78 21.09 -6.05
C PRO A 46 -2.30 21.06 -6.43
N GLU A 47 -1.41 21.47 -5.53
CA GLU A 47 0.03 21.47 -5.77
C GLU A 47 0.58 20.06 -5.96
N ARG A 48 0.10 19.11 -5.17
CA ARG A 48 0.49 17.69 -5.31
C ARG A 48 -0.09 17.05 -6.55
N LEU A 49 -1.33 17.39 -6.91
CA LEU A 49 -1.93 16.92 -8.15
C LEU A 49 -1.12 17.38 -9.36
N GLU A 50 -0.78 18.67 -9.41
CA GLU A 50 0.01 19.24 -10.50
C GLU A 50 1.41 18.62 -10.58
N ARG A 51 2.04 18.41 -9.43
CA ARG A 51 3.41 17.92 -9.36
C ARG A 51 3.56 16.43 -9.67
N PHE A 52 2.64 15.60 -9.20
CA PHE A 52 2.81 14.14 -9.20
C PHE A 52 1.86 13.39 -10.11
N PHE A 53 0.85 14.05 -10.64
CA PHE A 53 -0.16 13.42 -11.48
C PHE A 53 -0.22 14.06 -12.85
N LEU A 54 -0.63 13.25 -13.82
CA LEU A 54 -1.02 13.71 -15.14
C LEU A 54 -2.53 13.68 -15.24
N ARG A 55 -3.14 14.83 -15.49
CA ARG A 55 -4.59 14.91 -15.67
C ARG A 55 -4.98 14.48 -17.05
N GLY A 56 -5.81 13.43 -17.13
CA GLY A 56 -6.52 13.04 -18.34
C GLY A 56 -7.94 13.57 -18.40
N GLU A 57 -8.68 13.20 -19.42
CA GLU A 57 -10.08 13.62 -19.57
C GLU A 57 -10.99 12.96 -18.53
N GLU A 58 -10.76 11.69 -18.21
CA GLU A 58 -11.61 10.90 -17.32
C GLU A 58 -10.95 10.53 -15.99
N ALA A 59 -9.63 10.63 -15.88
CA ALA A 59 -8.89 10.17 -14.73
C ALA A 59 -7.56 10.90 -14.56
N TYR A 60 -7.04 10.87 -13.34
CA TYR A 60 -5.66 11.20 -13.06
C TYR A 60 -4.77 9.96 -13.20
N GLN A 61 -3.59 10.15 -13.77
CA GLN A 61 -2.54 9.13 -13.85
C GLN A 61 -1.39 9.50 -12.93
N MET A 62 -1.02 8.61 -12.03
CA MET A 62 0.19 8.80 -11.20
C MET A 62 1.42 8.91 -12.08
N GLY A 63 2.24 9.93 -11.86
CA GLY A 63 3.49 10.11 -12.58
C GLY A 63 4.50 8.99 -12.30
N GLU A 64 5.34 8.70 -13.28
CA GLU A 64 6.32 7.61 -13.19
C GLU A 64 7.30 7.76 -12.04
N GLN A 65 7.63 8.98 -11.67
CA GLN A 65 8.53 9.26 -10.55
C GLN A 65 8.01 8.64 -9.24
N ILE A 66 6.74 8.84 -8.93
CA ILE A 66 6.13 8.24 -7.72
C ILE A 66 5.81 6.78 -7.96
N ARG A 67 5.24 6.45 -9.11
CA ARG A 67 4.85 5.08 -9.44
C ARG A 67 6.04 4.10 -9.38
N GLY A 68 7.20 4.53 -9.85
CA GLY A 68 8.44 3.72 -9.80
C GLY A 68 9.00 3.52 -8.40
N MET A 69 8.56 4.31 -7.43
CA MET A 69 8.98 4.17 -6.02
C MET A 69 8.16 3.16 -5.23
N VAL A 70 7.07 2.64 -5.80
CA VAL A 70 6.12 1.78 -5.08
C VAL A 70 6.03 0.42 -5.76
N VAL A 71 6.18 -0.63 -4.96
CA VAL A 71 5.94 -2.01 -5.38
C VAL A 71 4.67 -2.52 -4.70
N PHE A 72 3.70 -2.94 -5.48
CA PHE A 72 2.48 -3.57 -4.99
C PHE A 72 2.62 -5.08 -5.07
N ALA A 73 2.41 -5.76 -3.94
CA ALA A 73 2.48 -7.20 -3.85
C ALA A 73 1.41 -7.76 -2.94
N VAL A 74 0.90 -8.93 -3.28
CA VAL A 74 0.03 -9.70 -2.39
C VAL A 74 0.90 -10.39 -1.35
N GLN A 75 0.57 -10.19 -0.08
CA GLN A 75 1.29 -10.83 1.02
C GLN A 75 0.36 -11.11 2.19
N SER A 76 0.52 -12.27 2.80
CA SER A 76 -0.08 -12.59 4.08
C SER A 76 0.89 -12.30 5.22
N VAL A 77 0.51 -11.41 6.13
CA VAL A 77 1.35 -11.10 7.31
C VAL A 77 1.50 -12.28 8.28
N ILE A 78 0.68 -13.31 8.14
CA ILE A 78 0.70 -14.48 9.01
C ILE A 78 1.49 -15.63 8.37
N LYS A 79 1.32 -15.82 7.06
CA LYS A 79 1.83 -17.00 6.32
C LYS A 79 3.14 -16.73 5.63
N ASP A 80 3.33 -15.54 5.10
CA ASP A 80 4.49 -15.22 4.31
C ASP A 80 5.65 -14.70 5.18
N PRO A 81 6.90 -14.84 4.72
CA PRO A 81 8.04 -14.29 5.41
C PRO A 81 7.93 -12.75 5.53
N PRO A 82 8.32 -12.16 6.67
CA PRO A 82 8.29 -10.72 6.82
C PRO A 82 9.33 -10.03 5.93
N PHE A 83 9.02 -8.82 5.51
CA PHE A 83 10.04 -7.96 4.92
C PHE A 83 11.07 -7.56 5.98
N SER A 84 12.32 -7.67 5.64
CA SER A 84 13.42 -7.27 6.53
C SER A 84 13.94 -5.88 6.19
N LYS A 85 14.60 -5.24 7.14
CA LYS A 85 15.25 -3.93 6.96
C LYS A 85 14.28 -2.82 6.53
N VAL A 86 13.09 -2.83 7.10
CA VAL A 86 12.07 -1.80 6.86
C VAL A 86 12.29 -0.66 7.85
N ASP A 87 12.34 0.57 7.36
CA ASP A 87 12.54 1.76 8.19
C ASP A 87 11.24 2.22 8.87
N LEU A 88 10.12 2.06 8.20
CA LEU A 88 8.80 2.43 8.69
C LEU A 88 7.78 1.40 8.25
N ILE A 89 6.94 1.01 9.19
CA ILE A 89 5.78 0.14 8.94
C ILE A 89 4.51 0.90 9.31
N SER A 90 3.59 0.99 8.37
CA SER A 90 2.24 1.47 8.61
C SER A 90 1.27 0.30 8.45
N CYS A 91 0.62 -0.08 9.54
CA CYS A 91 -0.35 -1.17 9.55
C CYS A 91 -1.68 -0.62 10.08
N ARG A 92 -2.61 -0.39 9.17
CA ARG A 92 -3.91 0.20 9.49
C ARG A 92 -5.03 -0.81 9.30
N ASN A 93 -5.96 -0.81 10.25
CA ASN A 93 -7.20 -1.62 10.19
C ASN A 93 -7.00 -3.13 10.11
N LEU A 94 -5.79 -3.63 10.38
CA LEU A 94 -5.50 -5.05 10.40
C LEU A 94 -5.59 -5.65 11.81
N LEU A 95 -4.88 -5.06 12.77
CA LEU A 95 -4.73 -5.64 14.10
C LEU A 95 -6.06 -5.77 14.85
N ILE A 96 -7.01 -4.91 14.57
CA ILE A 96 -8.34 -4.93 15.20
C ILE A 96 -9.17 -6.20 14.89
N TYR A 97 -8.81 -6.88 13.78
CA TYR A 97 -9.48 -8.14 13.37
C TYR A 97 -8.74 -9.40 13.82
N LEU A 98 -7.56 -9.24 14.41
CA LEU A 98 -6.74 -10.35 14.86
C LEU A 98 -6.99 -10.66 16.34
N GLU A 99 -6.99 -11.93 16.68
CA GLU A 99 -6.97 -12.35 18.08
C GLU A 99 -5.67 -11.90 18.77
N PRO A 100 -5.68 -11.68 20.10
CA PRO A 100 -4.52 -11.16 20.85
C PRO A 100 -3.23 -11.96 20.63
N ALA A 101 -3.30 -13.27 20.51
CA ALA A 101 -2.15 -14.13 20.24
C ALA A 101 -1.53 -13.84 18.86
N LEU A 102 -2.37 -13.65 17.82
CA LEU A 102 -1.94 -13.29 16.49
C LEU A 102 -1.41 -11.87 16.41
N GLN A 103 -2.01 -10.94 17.14
CA GLN A 103 -1.51 -9.56 17.24
C GLN A 103 -0.07 -9.55 17.73
N LYS A 104 0.23 -10.26 18.81
CA LYS A 104 1.59 -10.36 19.36
C LYS A 104 2.56 -10.96 18.34
N LYS A 105 2.15 -12.00 17.65
CA LYS A 105 2.96 -12.62 16.61
C LYS A 105 3.29 -11.65 15.48
N VAL A 106 2.30 -10.92 14.97
CA VAL A 106 2.49 -9.94 13.89
C VAL A 106 3.39 -8.80 14.33
N VAL A 107 3.19 -8.26 15.54
CA VAL A 107 4.05 -7.20 16.08
C VAL A 107 5.50 -7.68 16.21
N SER A 108 5.71 -8.91 16.66
CA SER A 108 7.06 -9.48 16.73
C SER A 108 7.72 -9.63 15.36
N LEU A 109 6.94 -9.97 14.34
CA LEU A 109 7.44 -10.06 12.96
C LEU A 109 7.86 -8.69 12.40
N PHE A 110 7.24 -7.62 12.86
CA PHE A 110 7.61 -6.26 12.43
C PHE A 110 8.98 -5.81 12.93
N HIS A 111 9.48 -6.40 13.97
CA HIS A 111 10.84 -6.15 14.48
C HIS A 111 11.94 -6.91 13.74
N TYR A 112 11.58 -7.76 12.83
CA TYR A 112 12.51 -8.54 12.05
C TYR A 112 13.05 -7.72 10.87
#